data_b12ed4cf6b2596db2bf38113af362551
#
_entry.id   b12ed4cf6b2596db2bf38113af362551
#
_cell.length_a   1.000
_cell.length_b   1.000
_cell.length_c   1.000
_cell.angle_alpha   90.00
_cell.angle_beta   90.00
_cell.angle_gamma   90.00
#
_symmetry.space_group_name_H-M   'P 1'
#
loop_
_entity.id
_entity.type
_entity.pdbx_description
1 polymer ?
#
loop_
_entity_poly.entity_id
_entity_poly.type
_entity_poly.pdbx_seq_one_letter_code
_entity_poly.pdbx_strand_id
1 'polypeptide(L)'
;LASNIADLRREVFRPRMGDTIGIEPRDTRRSIFGSDSPFPFAIGPVGFTRSMHPGGDVAGAIAAGKLGIPFCLSSMSGHTIEEVAAAATAPWWYQLYPLGGRQGGEQMIARAQAAGASTLVVTMDTVVPGNRERDLRYGAALPVRVNRSTMTSMARYVITKPTWFTHAARDRFRFPLANTRGMTRDGRTLREEEALMYWIVEPPTWNDLRWMREQWRGNLVVKGLVNADDARRALDAGVDGIIVSNHGGRQLDQTPSSLRALRDIAPIASPHVDVLVDGGIRRGSDVVIALCLGARAALLGRAWVYGLAAGGESGVTRVLEIIRNDIIRTMQLLGVRSIDELGPDLLDELRR
;
A
#
# COMPACT_ATOMS: atom_id res chain seq x y z
N LEU A 1 -7.54 -12.78 -0.06
CA LEU A 1 -6.90 -12.47 -1.34
C LEU A 1 -7.67 -13.09 -2.52
N ALA A 2 -8.08 -14.35 -2.42
CA ALA A 2 -8.85 -15.01 -3.47
C ALA A 2 -10.11 -14.20 -3.81
N SER A 3 -10.86 -13.77 -2.80
CA SER A 3 -12.06 -12.93 -2.97
C SER A 3 -11.75 -11.60 -3.66
N ASN A 4 -10.66 -10.91 -3.27
CA ASN A 4 -10.26 -9.66 -3.92
C ASN A 4 -10.00 -9.83 -5.42
N ILE A 5 -9.36 -10.93 -5.82
CA ILE A 5 -9.10 -11.22 -7.23
C ILE A 5 -10.37 -11.69 -7.93
N ALA A 6 -11.19 -12.50 -7.27
CA ALA A 6 -12.42 -13.03 -7.85
C ALA A 6 -13.41 -11.90 -8.14
N ASP A 7 -13.57 -10.95 -7.23
CA ASP A 7 -14.50 -9.84 -7.42
C ASP A 7 -14.03 -8.89 -8.53
N LEU A 8 -12.73 -8.58 -8.63
CA LEU A 8 -12.18 -7.84 -9.78
C LEU A 8 -12.44 -8.55 -11.11
N ARG A 9 -12.38 -9.89 -11.15
CA ARG A 9 -12.62 -10.67 -12.38
C ARG A 9 -14.11 -10.82 -12.74
N ARG A 10 -15.01 -10.58 -11.81
CA ARG A 10 -16.45 -10.59 -12.04
C ARG A 10 -16.94 -9.31 -12.70
N GLU A 11 -16.22 -8.22 -12.57
CA GLU A 11 -16.56 -6.97 -13.23
C GLU A 11 -16.35 -7.12 -14.74
N VAL A 12 -17.35 -6.74 -15.52
CA VAL A 12 -17.36 -6.83 -16.98
C VAL A 12 -17.48 -5.42 -17.54
N PHE A 13 -16.56 -5.05 -18.39
CA PHE A 13 -16.60 -3.75 -19.06
C PHE A 13 -17.69 -3.68 -20.13
N ARG A 14 -18.31 -2.51 -20.27
CA ARG A 14 -19.24 -2.12 -21.33
C ARG A 14 -18.57 -1.11 -22.26
N PRO A 15 -17.86 -1.55 -23.32
CA PRO A 15 -17.19 -0.63 -24.23
C PRO A 15 -18.20 0.18 -25.05
N ARG A 16 -17.92 1.46 -25.24
CA ARG A 16 -18.67 2.35 -26.15
C ARG A 16 -18.13 2.17 -27.56
N MET A 17 -18.90 1.48 -28.40
CA MET A 17 -18.48 1.22 -29.79
C MET A 17 -18.93 2.35 -30.71
N GLY A 18 -18.10 2.66 -31.72
CA GLY A 18 -18.40 3.72 -32.71
C GLY A 18 -17.86 5.09 -32.35
N ASP A 19 -17.61 5.38 -31.10
CA ASP A 19 -16.88 6.58 -30.66
C ASP A 19 -15.39 6.35 -30.86
N THR A 20 -14.95 6.17 -32.09
CA THR A 20 -13.54 5.96 -32.42
C THR A 20 -12.75 7.22 -32.09
N ILE A 21 -12.18 7.21 -30.90
CA ILE A 21 -11.31 8.27 -30.39
C ILE A 21 -9.86 8.04 -30.85
N GLY A 22 -9.65 7.07 -31.74
CA GLY A 22 -8.34 6.78 -32.33
C GLY A 22 -7.25 6.46 -31.33
N ILE A 23 -6.00 6.70 -31.73
CA ILE A 23 -4.77 6.52 -30.94
C ILE A 23 -4.37 7.76 -30.15
N GLU A 24 -5.23 8.76 -30.05
CA GLU A 24 -4.95 10.00 -29.33
C GLU A 24 -4.55 9.72 -27.87
N PRO A 25 -3.65 10.55 -27.30
CA PRO A 25 -3.28 10.41 -25.89
C PRO A 25 -4.50 10.47 -24.96
N ARG A 26 -4.50 9.63 -23.94
CA ARG A 26 -5.54 9.62 -22.89
C ARG A 26 -5.11 10.51 -21.74
N ASP A 27 -6.04 11.29 -21.20
CA ASP A 27 -5.79 12.04 -19.98
C ASP A 27 -5.98 11.12 -18.77
N THR A 28 -4.85 10.76 -18.16
CA THR A 28 -4.79 9.88 -16.98
C THR A 28 -4.44 10.65 -15.71
N ARG A 29 -4.28 11.99 -15.80
CA ARG A 29 -3.87 12.82 -14.66
C ARG A 29 -4.93 12.87 -13.57
N ARG A 30 -4.49 12.80 -12.34
CA ARG A 30 -5.36 12.87 -11.16
C ARG A 30 -4.65 13.58 -10.01
N SER A 31 -5.34 14.46 -9.32
CA SER A 31 -4.90 14.91 -8.00
C SER A 31 -5.22 13.84 -6.96
N ILE A 32 -4.25 13.45 -6.14
CA ILE A 32 -4.39 12.47 -5.08
C ILE A 32 -3.89 13.12 -3.79
N PHE A 33 -4.77 13.29 -2.81
CA PHE A 33 -4.49 14.03 -1.57
C PHE A 33 -3.82 15.38 -1.83
N GLY A 34 -4.38 16.13 -2.80
CA GLY A 34 -3.89 17.46 -3.18
C GLY A 34 -2.58 17.50 -3.96
N SER A 35 -1.98 16.36 -4.28
CA SER A 35 -0.77 16.27 -5.10
C SER A 35 -1.10 15.76 -6.50
N ASP A 36 -0.62 16.46 -7.52
CA ASP A 36 -0.82 16.03 -8.90
C ASP A 36 -0.04 14.75 -9.22
N SER A 37 -0.72 13.82 -9.86
CA SER A 37 -0.15 12.55 -10.33
C SER A 37 -0.50 12.32 -11.80
N PRO A 38 0.46 11.92 -12.66
CA PRO A 38 0.20 11.60 -14.05
C PRO A 38 -0.73 10.40 -14.23
N PHE A 39 -0.85 9.55 -13.20
CA PHE A 39 -1.62 8.31 -13.26
C PHE A 39 -2.40 8.10 -11.97
N PRO A 40 -3.60 7.46 -12.02
CA PRO A 40 -4.49 7.26 -10.89
C PRO A 40 -4.10 6.04 -10.04
N PHE A 41 -2.80 5.92 -9.75
CA PHE A 41 -2.32 4.87 -8.86
C PHE A 41 -1.06 5.30 -8.11
N ALA A 42 -0.80 4.67 -6.99
CA ALA A 42 0.37 4.89 -6.15
C ALA A 42 0.99 3.56 -5.71
N ILE A 43 2.25 3.58 -5.32
CA ILE A 43 2.87 2.43 -4.66
C ILE A 43 2.38 2.41 -3.21
N GLY A 44 1.67 1.33 -2.84
CA GLY A 44 1.14 1.11 -1.49
C GLY A 44 2.20 0.61 -0.51
N PRO A 45 1.97 0.81 0.81
CA PRO A 45 2.92 0.43 1.83
C PRO A 45 3.04 -1.10 1.96
N VAL A 46 4.28 -1.59 1.94
CA VAL A 46 4.60 -3.00 2.18
C VAL A 46 5.79 -3.08 3.14
N GLY A 47 5.62 -3.82 4.22
CA GLY A 47 6.70 -4.06 5.17
C GLY A 47 7.72 -5.08 4.67
N PHE A 48 8.92 -5.03 5.24
CA PHE A 48 10.00 -6.02 5.02
C PHE A 48 10.46 -6.15 3.57
N THR A 49 10.32 -5.13 2.75
CA THR A 49 10.71 -5.14 1.33
C THR A 49 12.18 -5.45 1.12
N ARG A 50 13.05 -5.01 2.04
CA ARG A 50 14.49 -5.31 2.04
C ARG A 50 14.80 -6.80 2.17
N SER A 51 13.90 -7.61 2.74
CA SER A 51 14.04 -9.07 2.77
C SER A 51 13.88 -9.72 1.38
N MET A 52 13.30 -9.02 0.43
CA MET A 52 13.08 -9.49 -0.94
C MET A 52 14.18 -9.02 -1.89
N HIS A 53 14.65 -7.78 -1.70
CA HIS A 53 15.75 -7.19 -2.46
C HIS A 53 16.41 -6.07 -1.64
N PRO A 54 17.74 -5.91 -1.65
CA PRO A 54 18.46 -4.90 -0.87
C PRO A 54 17.98 -3.47 -1.11
N GLY A 55 17.56 -3.15 -2.33
CA GLY A 55 17.02 -1.84 -2.69
C GLY A 55 15.70 -1.50 -2.01
N GLY A 56 14.90 -2.51 -1.62
CA GLY A 56 13.68 -2.37 -0.80
C GLY A 56 12.82 -1.16 -1.14
N ASP A 57 12.48 -0.38 -0.11
CA ASP A 57 11.63 0.80 -0.23
C ASP A 57 12.29 1.94 -1.02
N VAL A 58 13.62 2.09 -0.94
CA VAL A 58 14.37 3.07 -1.72
C VAL A 58 14.20 2.83 -3.22
N ALA A 59 14.32 1.57 -3.67
CA ALA A 59 14.07 1.21 -5.08
C ALA A 59 12.63 1.51 -5.50
N GLY A 60 11.66 1.29 -4.59
CA GLY A 60 10.25 1.66 -4.81
C GLY A 60 10.05 3.16 -4.99
N ALA A 61 10.64 3.97 -4.12
CA ALA A 61 10.55 5.43 -4.17
C ALA A 61 11.18 6.01 -5.44
N ILE A 62 12.36 5.52 -5.84
CA ILE A 62 13.01 5.93 -7.10
C ILE A 62 12.14 5.58 -8.32
N ALA A 63 11.61 4.35 -8.37
CA ALA A 63 10.75 3.92 -9.47
C ALA A 63 9.44 4.73 -9.54
N ALA A 64 8.84 5.05 -8.39
CA ALA A 64 7.67 5.94 -8.31
C ALA A 64 7.99 7.34 -8.84
N GLY A 65 9.14 7.89 -8.42
CA GLY A 65 9.63 9.20 -8.87
C GLY A 65 9.83 9.28 -10.38
N LYS A 66 10.35 8.22 -11.01
CA LYS A 66 10.50 8.15 -12.48
C LYS A 66 9.18 8.25 -13.24
N LEU A 67 8.08 7.78 -12.66
CA LEU A 67 6.75 7.89 -13.22
C LEU A 67 5.97 9.09 -12.70
N GLY A 68 6.48 9.84 -11.74
CA GLY A 68 5.80 10.97 -11.11
C GLY A 68 4.62 10.57 -10.22
N ILE A 69 4.52 9.31 -9.77
CA ILE A 69 3.43 8.80 -8.94
C ILE A 69 3.81 8.77 -7.46
N PRO A 70 2.83 8.83 -6.53
CA PRO A 70 3.14 8.77 -5.11
C PRO A 70 3.69 7.41 -4.67
N PHE A 71 4.56 7.45 -3.65
CA PHE A 71 5.11 6.29 -2.95
C PHE A 71 4.71 6.32 -1.47
N CYS A 72 4.20 5.23 -0.91
CA CYS A 72 3.87 5.11 0.50
C CYS A 72 4.87 4.21 1.23
N LEU A 73 5.68 4.81 2.12
CA LEU A 73 6.62 4.11 2.97
C LEU A 73 5.92 3.45 4.16
N SER A 74 6.23 2.20 4.45
CA SER A 74 5.71 1.50 5.64
C SER A 74 6.56 1.73 6.88
N SER A 75 5.95 1.85 8.06
CA SER A 75 6.68 1.80 9.35
C SER A 75 7.52 0.54 9.51
N MET A 76 7.09 -0.56 8.85
CA MET A 76 7.77 -1.86 8.86
C MET A 76 8.87 -1.95 7.77
N SER A 77 9.40 -0.81 7.35
CA SER A 77 10.46 -0.73 6.35
C SER A 77 11.82 -1.15 6.91
N GLY A 78 12.63 -1.77 6.04
CA GLY A 78 14.06 -2.02 6.30
C GLY A 78 14.96 -0.83 5.97
N HIS A 79 14.39 0.27 5.44
CA HIS A 79 15.06 1.54 5.22
C HIS A 79 14.47 2.60 6.14
N THR A 80 15.27 3.60 6.51
CA THR A 80 14.80 4.71 7.35
C THR A 80 13.93 5.67 6.56
N ILE A 81 13.14 6.47 7.28
CA ILE A 81 12.35 7.58 6.74
C ILE A 81 13.25 8.50 5.91
N GLU A 82 14.42 8.82 6.44
CA GLU A 82 15.38 9.75 5.86
C GLU A 82 16.03 9.19 4.57
N GLU A 83 16.38 7.90 4.55
CA GLU A 83 16.90 7.23 3.35
C GLU A 83 15.90 7.26 2.20
N VAL A 84 14.62 7.02 2.49
CA VAL A 84 13.57 7.04 1.48
C VAL A 84 13.24 8.46 1.05
N ALA A 85 13.19 9.42 1.97
CA ALA A 85 12.98 10.83 1.66
C ALA A 85 14.06 11.38 0.74
N ALA A 86 15.33 11.03 0.99
CA ALA A 86 16.45 11.44 0.13
C ALA A 86 16.39 10.86 -1.29
N ALA A 87 15.72 9.72 -1.47
CA ALA A 87 15.57 9.05 -2.76
C ALA A 87 14.28 9.44 -3.51
N ALA A 88 13.29 9.98 -2.81
CA ALA A 88 12.00 10.31 -3.38
C ALA A 88 12.08 11.61 -4.20
N THR A 89 11.69 11.55 -5.47
CA THR A 89 11.59 12.70 -6.39
C THR A 89 10.15 13.04 -6.78
N ALA A 90 9.17 12.29 -6.27
CA ALA A 90 7.73 12.52 -6.36
C ALA A 90 7.12 12.59 -4.96
N PRO A 91 5.86 13.02 -4.79
CA PRO A 91 5.20 13.01 -3.50
C PRO A 91 5.29 11.65 -2.81
N TRP A 92 5.61 11.65 -1.52
CA TRP A 92 5.67 10.42 -0.77
C TRP A 92 4.88 10.54 0.54
N TRP A 93 4.35 9.40 1.00
CA TRP A 93 3.49 9.26 2.15
C TRP A 93 4.14 8.35 3.19
N TYR A 94 3.79 8.52 4.42
CA TYR A 94 4.25 7.65 5.50
C TYR A 94 3.10 6.85 6.10
N GLN A 95 3.16 5.52 6.02
CA GLN A 95 2.19 4.66 6.67
C GLN A 95 2.66 4.37 8.10
N LEU A 96 1.80 4.67 9.05
CA LEU A 96 2.05 4.56 10.47
C LEU A 96 1.41 3.32 11.08
N TYR A 97 2.23 2.51 11.71
CA TYR A 97 1.90 1.74 12.90
C TYR A 97 2.60 2.41 14.06
N PRO A 98 1.92 2.71 15.19
CA PRO A 98 2.57 3.37 16.34
C PRO A 98 3.46 2.39 17.09
N LEU A 99 4.57 1.97 16.46
CA LEU A 99 5.58 1.12 17.06
C LEU A 99 6.14 1.86 18.29
N GLY A 100 6.26 1.17 19.44
CA GLY A 100 6.60 1.82 20.71
C GLY A 100 5.42 2.52 21.38
N GLY A 101 4.19 2.24 20.95
CA GLY A 101 2.97 2.86 21.47
C GLY A 101 2.86 4.31 21.03
N ARG A 102 2.10 5.11 21.79
CA ARG A 102 1.86 6.52 21.47
C ARG A 102 3.15 7.33 21.35
N GLN A 103 4.06 7.22 22.31
CA GLN A 103 5.33 7.97 22.29
C GLN A 103 6.20 7.62 21.08
N GLY A 104 6.27 6.33 20.68
CA GLY A 104 6.95 5.91 19.48
C GLY A 104 6.26 6.44 18.22
N GLY A 105 4.92 6.48 18.21
CA GLY A 105 4.14 7.10 17.15
C GLY A 105 4.45 8.58 16.97
N GLU A 106 4.55 9.34 18.07
CA GLU A 106 4.96 10.77 18.07
C GLU A 106 6.33 10.97 17.42
N GLN A 107 7.30 10.13 17.79
CA GLN A 107 8.65 10.20 17.22
C GLN A 107 8.67 9.91 15.72
N MET A 108 7.88 8.91 15.26
CA MET A 108 7.76 8.57 13.84
C MET A 108 7.06 9.69 13.04
N ILE A 109 5.97 10.26 13.57
CA ILE A 109 5.24 11.37 12.95
C ILE A 109 6.16 12.59 12.79
N ALA A 110 6.88 12.97 13.85
CA ALA A 110 7.81 14.10 13.82
C ALA A 110 8.92 13.90 12.77
N ARG A 111 9.52 12.68 12.68
CA ARG A 111 10.54 12.35 11.68
C ARG A 111 9.98 12.39 10.26
N ALA A 112 8.81 11.79 10.02
CA ALA A 112 8.18 11.79 8.70
C ALA A 112 7.84 13.21 8.24
N GLN A 113 7.33 14.06 9.14
CA GLN A 113 7.04 15.46 8.86
C GLN A 113 8.33 16.26 8.57
N ALA A 114 9.38 16.09 9.36
CA ALA A 114 10.66 16.74 9.15
C ALA A 114 11.33 16.32 7.82
N ALA A 115 11.13 15.06 7.42
CA ALA A 115 11.61 14.52 6.15
C ALA A 115 10.74 14.88 4.93
N GLY A 116 9.63 15.60 5.11
CA GLY A 116 8.81 16.12 4.02
C GLY A 116 7.76 15.15 3.47
N ALA A 117 7.32 14.16 4.25
CA ALA A 117 6.16 13.36 3.86
C ALA A 117 4.91 14.24 3.75
N SER A 118 4.15 14.11 2.65
CA SER A 118 2.95 14.94 2.42
C SER A 118 1.70 14.38 3.08
N THR A 119 1.67 13.10 3.36
CA THR A 119 0.49 12.38 3.85
C THR A 119 0.88 11.35 4.90
N LEU A 120 0.14 11.35 6.02
CA LEU A 120 0.20 10.31 7.04
C LEU A 120 -0.92 9.31 6.84
N VAL A 121 -0.57 8.03 6.62
CA VAL A 121 -1.53 6.94 6.42
C VAL A 121 -1.59 6.07 7.67
N VAL A 122 -2.63 6.23 8.47
CA VAL A 122 -2.84 5.45 9.70
C VAL A 122 -3.55 4.16 9.38
N THR A 123 -2.94 3.03 9.71
CA THR A 123 -3.52 1.70 9.44
C THR A 123 -4.26 1.19 10.67
N MET A 124 -5.57 0.95 10.53
CA MET A 124 -6.48 0.59 11.63
C MET A 124 -6.85 -0.90 11.67
N ASP A 125 -6.66 -1.65 10.58
CA ASP A 125 -7.08 -3.06 10.46
C ASP A 125 -6.12 -4.07 11.08
N THR A 126 -5.05 -3.61 11.72
CA THR A 126 -3.99 -4.48 12.25
C THR A 126 -3.89 -4.34 13.79
N VAL A 127 -4.97 -4.67 14.46
CA VAL A 127 -5.03 -4.69 15.95
C VAL A 127 -4.14 -5.79 16.52
N VAL A 128 -4.08 -6.93 15.83
CA VAL A 128 -3.18 -8.05 16.09
C VAL A 128 -2.68 -8.60 14.75
N PRO A 129 -1.56 -9.33 14.71
CA PRO A 129 -1.12 -10.02 13.49
C PRO A 129 -2.18 -11.03 13.02
N GLY A 130 -2.58 -10.94 11.75
CA GLY A 130 -3.52 -11.90 11.17
C GLY A 130 -2.95 -13.33 11.11
N ASN A 131 -3.83 -14.33 11.12
CA ASN A 131 -3.44 -15.74 11.02
C ASN A 131 -2.94 -16.06 9.59
N ARG A 132 -1.64 -16.22 9.43
CA ARG A 132 -0.98 -16.49 8.15
C ARG A 132 -0.52 -17.95 8.10
N GLU A 133 -1.46 -18.88 7.95
CA GLU A 133 -1.18 -20.33 7.95
C GLU A 133 -0.05 -20.72 6.97
N ARG A 134 0.02 -20.07 5.81
CA ARG A 134 1.08 -20.31 4.85
C ARG A 134 2.46 -19.96 5.42
N ASP A 135 2.57 -18.83 6.09
CA ASP A 135 3.83 -18.38 6.69
C ASP A 135 4.25 -19.36 7.80
N LEU A 136 3.29 -19.86 8.57
CA LEU A 136 3.51 -20.91 9.59
C LEU A 136 3.99 -22.24 8.97
N ARG A 137 3.35 -22.68 7.89
CA ARG A 137 3.71 -23.94 7.19
C ARG A 137 5.12 -23.93 6.61
N TYR A 138 5.59 -22.75 6.18
CA TYR A 138 6.92 -22.58 5.59
C TYR A 138 7.98 -22.03 6.56
N GLY A 139 7.66 -21.94 7.85
CA GLY A 139 8.60 -21.48 8.89
C GLY A 139 8.97 -19.99 8.76
N ALA A 140 8.14 -19.21 8.05
CA ALA A 140 8.34 -17.77 7.86
C ALA A 140 7.68 -16.93 8.96
N ALA A 141 7.27 -17.54 10.07
CA ALA A 141 6.73 -16.82 11.20
C ALA A 141 7.82 -15.98 11.89
N LEU A 142 7.50 -14.74 12.26
CA LEU A 142 8.40 -13.88 13.03
C LEU A 142 8.33 -14.20 14.54
N PRO A 143 9.45 -14.30 15.26
CA PRO A 143 10.83 -14.24 14.74
C PRO A 143 11.22 -15.53 13.99
N VAL A 144 11.99 -15.38 12.89
CA VAL A 144 12.45 -16.53 12.09
C VAL A 144 13.35 -17.41 12.97
N ARG A 145 12.89 -18.61 13.31
CA ARG A 145 13.69 -19.60 14.04
C ARG A 145 14.38 -20.52 13.06
N VAL A 146 15.72 -20.51 13.11
CA VAL A 146 16.53 -21.46 12.32
C VAL A 146 16.45 -22.83 12.97
N ASN A 147 15.79 -23.76 12.30
CA ASN A 147 15.70 -25.17 12.68
C ASN A 147 16.15 -26.06 11.50
N ARG A 148 16.19 -27.38 11.69
CA ARG A 148 16.61 -28.31 10.63
C ARG A 148 15.78 -28.20 9.34
N SER A 149 14.49 -27.92 9.44
CA SER A 149 13.58 -27.74 8.29
C SER A 149 13.87 -26.41 7.56
N THR A 150 14.15 -25.32 8.29
CA THR A 150 14.55 -24.05 7.66
C THR A 150 15.93 -24.16 7.02
N MET A 151 16.87 -24.94 7.58
CA MET A 151 18.19 -25.17 6.98
C MET A 151 18.10 -25.92 5.62
N THR A 152 17.27 -26.95 5.50
CA THR A 152 17.07 -27.67 4.22
C THR A 152 16.40 -26.77 3.18
N SER A 153 15.44 -25.94 3.59
CA SER A 153 14.83 -24.93 2.73
C SER A 153 15.85 -23.88 2.29
N MET A 154 16.71 -23.41 3.20
CA MET A 154 17.79 -22.46 2.88
C MET A 154 18.81 -23.04 1.88
N ALA A 155 19.21 -24.30 2.01
CA ALA A 155 20.09 -24.97 1.05
C ALA A 155 19.51 -24.94 -0.38
N ARG A 156 18.20 -25.15 -0.51
CA ARG A 156 17.52 -25.02 -1.79
C ARG A 156 17.58 -23.58 -2.34
N TYR A 157 17.45 -22.56 -1.49
CA TYR A 157 17.55 -21.16 -1.91
C TYR A 157 18.96 -20.76 -2.37
N VAL A 158 20.02 -21.34 -1.80
CA VAL A 158 21.39 -21.13 -2.28
C VAL A 158 21.51 -21.52 -3.76
N ILE A 159 20.92 -22.64 -4.14
CA ILE A 159 21.02 -23.18 -5.51
C ILE A 159 20.05 -22.47 -6.45
N THR A 160 18.80 -22.25 -6.02
CA THR A 160 17.74 -21.72 -6.90
C THR A 160 17.65 -20.21 -6.94
N LYS A 161 18.18 -19.51 -5.93
CA LYS A 161 18.12 -18.05 -5.75
C LYS A 161 19.46 -17.50 -5.24
N PRO A 162 20.57 -17.73 -5.93
CA PRO A 162 21.92 -17.37 -5.44
C PRO A 162 22.06 -15.87 -5.17
N THR A 163 21.48 -15.02 -6.02
CA THR A 163 21.53 -13.56 -5.85
C THR A 163 20.82 -13.13 -4.55
N TRP A 164 19.63 -13.68 -4.28
CA TRP A 164 18.94 -13.40 -3.03
C TRP A 164 19.75 -13.86 -1.82
N PHE A 165 20.32 -15.06 -1.90
CA PHE A 165 21.12 -15.61 -0.81
C PHE A 165 22.35 -14.75 -0.49
N THR A 166 23.07 -14.28 -1.53
CA THR A 166 24.25 -13.40 -1.32
C THR A 166 23.86 -12.09 -0.67
N HIS A 167 22.70 -11.52 -1.04
CA HIS A 167 22.19 -10.30 -0.42
C HIS A 167 21.77 -10.53 1.04
N ALA A 168 21.03 -11.61 1.31
CA ALA A 168 20.63 -11.96 2.66
C ALA A 168 21.83 -12.27 3.57
N ALA A 169 22.87 -12.90 3.02
CA ALA A 169 24.10 -13.18 3.74
C ALA A 169 24.86 -11.90 4.10
N ARG A 170 24.93 -10.89 3.20
CA ARG A 170 25.51 -9.58 3.49
C ARG A 170 24.81 -8.88 4.65
N ASP A 171 23.49 -8.96 4.72
CA ASP A 171 22.66 -8.45 5.82
C ASP A 171 22.66 -9.41 7.03
N ARG A 172 23.51 -10.47 7.02
CA ARG A 172 23.60 -11.50 8.08
C ARG A 172 22.25 -12.15 8.40
N PHE A 173 21.38 -12.27 7.39
CA PHE A 173 19.98 -12.74 7.53
C PHE A 173 19.19 -11.96 8.58
N ARG A 174 19.55 -10.69 8.81
CA ARG A 174 18.79 -9.78 9.66
C ARG A 174 18.00 -8.83 8.78
N PHE A 175 16.73 -8.71 9.07
CA PHE A 175 15.82 -7.79 8.35
C PHE A 175 15.28 -6.78 9.37
N PRO A 176 16.10 -5.79 9.74
CA PRO A 176 15.76 -4.85 10.80
C PRO A 176 14.57 -3.95 10.40
N LEU A 177 13.82 -3.52 11.40
CA LEU A 177 12.89 -2.42 11.30
C LEU A 177 13.66 -1.11 11.50
N ALA A 178 14.13 -0.51 10.40
CA ALA A 178 15.08 0.60 10.46
C ALA A 178 14.52 1.82 11.22
N ASN A 179 13.19 2.02 11.17
CA ASN A 179 12.54 3.17 11.80
C ASN A 179 12.38 3.05 13.33
N THR A 180 12.62 1.87 13.91
CA THR A 180 12.64 1.70 15.37
C THR A 180 13.99 2.02 16.02
N ARG A 181 15.03 2.23 15.22
CA ARG A 181 16.37 2.57 15.72
C ARG A 181 16.37 3.93 16.43
N GLY A 182 16.91 3.97 17.64
CA GLY A 182 16.96 5.20 18.44
C GLY A 182 15.62 5.62 19.02
N MET A 183 14.57 4.84 18.86
CA MET A 183 13.28 5.10 19.47
C MET A 183 13.39 5.02 20.99
N THR A 184 12.81 5.99 21.68
CA THR A 184 12.85 6.09 23.14
C THR A 184 11.44 6.07 23.73
N ARG A 185 11.32 5.48 24.93
CA ARG A 185 10.14 5.55 25.76
C ARG A 185 10.53 5.66 27.23
N ASP A 186 9.94 6.57 27.94
CA ASP A 186 10.22 6.83 29.38
C ASP A 186 11.72 7.06 29.66
N GLY A 187 12.41 7.77 28.75
CA GLY A 187 13.84 8.06 28.85
C GLY A 187 14.78 6.90 28.52
N ARG A 188 14.26 5.75 28.09
CA ARG A 188 15.03 4.55 27.72
C ARG A 188 14.90 4.26 26.22
N THR A 189 16.01 3.90 25.56
CA THR A 189 15.99 3.43 24.19
C THR A 189 15.37 2.02 24.12
N LEU A 190 14.39 1.85 23.23
CA LEU A 190 13.71 0.58 23.00
C LEU A 190 14.52 -0.32 22.04
N ARG A 191 14.46 -1.63 22.29
CA ARG A 191 14.85 -2.64 21.30
C ARG A 191 13.72 -2.81 20.28
N GLU A 192 14.05 -3.28 19.09
CA GLU A 192 13.09 -3.51 17.99
C GLU A 192 11.89 -4.39 18.42
N GLU A 193 12.19 -5.48 19.14
CA GLU A 193 11.17 -6.41 19.65
C GLU A 193 10.24 -5.73 20.66
N GLU A 194 10.78 -4.84 21.51
CA GLU A 194 10.00 -4.08 22.48
C GLU A 194 9.10 -3.07 21.76
N ALA A 195 9.60 -2.36 20.76
CA ALA A 195 8.82 -1.43 19.97
C ALA A 195 7.63 -2.10 19.27
N LEU A 196 7.85 -3.31 18.72
CA LEU A 196 6.79 -4.14 18.14
C LEU A 196 5.76 -4.57 19.19
N MET A 197 6.21 -4.94 20.39
CA MET A 197 5.31 -5.37 21.47
C MET A 197 4.38 -4.24 21.91
N TYR A 198 4.89 -3.03 22.05
CA TYR A 198 4.05 -1.87 22.40
C TYR A 198 2.96 -1.61 21.36
N TRP A 199 3.26 -1.74 20.06
CA TRP A 199 2.24 -1.61 19.01
C TRP A 199 1.14 -2.67 19.13
N ILE A 200 1.48 -3.93 19.46
CA ILE A 200 0.50 -5.02 19.63
C ILE A 200 -0.40 -4.76 20.86
N VAL A 201 0.13 -4.15 21.89
CA VAL A 201 -0.62 -3.83 23.13
C VAL A 201 -1.42 -2.55 23.02
N GLU A 202 -0.92 -1.57 22.26
CA GLU A 202 -1.50 -0.24 22.11
C GLU A 202 -1.81 0.05 20.61
N PRO A 203 -2.73 -0.70 19.96
CA PRO A 203 -3.11 -0.42 18.58
C PRO A 203 -3.85 0.92 18.49
N PRO A 204 -3.76 1.64 17.35
CA PRO A 204 -4.43 2.94 17.21
C PRO A 204 -5.96 2.82 17.30
N THR A 205 -6.57 3.75 17.98
CA THR A 205 -8.02 3.89 18.15
C THR A 205 -8.53 5.12 17.39
N TRP A 206 -9.86 5.27 17.30
CA TRP A 206 -10.49 6.47 16.73
C TRP A 206 -10.11 7.77 17.49
N ASN A 207 -9.89 7.68 18.79
CA ASN A 207 -9.45 8.84 19.58
C ASN A 207 -8.00 9.24 19.26
N ASP A 208 -7.17 8.28 18.86
CA ASP A 208 -5.78 8.55 18.48
C ASP A 208 -5.69 9.34 17.17
N LEU A 209 -6.67 9.24 16.28
CA LEU A 209 -6.70 10.03 15.03
C LEU A 209 -6.78 11.54 15.32
N ARG A 210 -7.55 11.96 16.34
CA ARG A 210 -7.63 13.37 16.73
C ARG A 210 -6.28 13.88 17.19
N TRP A 211 -5.64 13.11 18.07
CA TRP A 211 -4.29 13.42 18.52
C TRP A 211 -3.28 13.44 17.35
N MET A 212 -3.34 12.48 16.43
CA MET A 212 -2.47 12.44 15.25
C MET A 212 -2.72 13.67 14.34
N ARG A 213 -3.98 14.10 14.21
CA ARG A 213 -4.33 15.33 13.50
C ARG A 213 -3.68 16.57 14.09
N GLU A 214 -3.60 16.66 15.43
CA GLU A 214 -2.94 17.78 16.11
C GLU A 214 -1.43 17.82 15.85
N GLN A 215 -0.80 16.65 15.70
CA GLN A 215 0.64 16.52 15.45
C GLN A 215 1.01 16.64 13.98
N TRP A 216 0.09 16.29 13.08
CA TRP A 216 0.37 16.18 11.65
C TRP A 216 -0.23 17.34 10.85
N ARG A 217 0.60 18.05 10.09
CA ARG A 217 0.17 19.23 9.31
C ARG A 217 -0.29 18.90 7.89
N GLY A 218 0.14 17.77 7.32
CA GLY A 218 -0.24 17.31 5.98
C GLY A 218 -1.57 16.57 5.97
N ASN A 219 -1.84 15.82 4.91
CA ASN A 219 -3.04 15.00 4.82
C ASN A 219 -3.00 13.84 5.80
N LEU A 220 -4.09 13.63 6.54
CA LEU A 220 -4.31 12.50 7.44
C LEU A 220 -5.27 11.51 6.78
N VAL A 221 -4.83 10.29 6.55
CA VAL A 221 -5.56 9.27 5.82
C VAL A 221 -5.70 8.02 6.66
N VAL A 222 -6.88 7.41 6.67
CA VAL A 222 -7.12 6.13 7.36
C VAL A 222 -7.14 5.00 6.35
N LYS A 223 -6.44 3.91 6.67
CA LYS A 223 -6.36 2.69 5.86
C LYS A 223 -6.88 1.48 6.63
N GLY A 224 -7.60 0.59 5.91
CA GLY A 224 -8.07 -0.67 6.47
C GLY A 224 -9.58 -0.73 6.70
N LEU A 225 -10.34 0.22 6.14
CA LEU A 225 -11.79 0.24 6.28
C LEU A 225 -12.45 -0.65 5.22
N VAL A 226 -13.46 -1.44 5.66
CA VAL A 226 -14.21 -2.37 4.82
C VAL A 226 -15.74 -2.28 5.05
N ASN A 227 -16.21 -1.28 5.77
CA ASN A 227 -17.63 -1.03 6.02
C ASN A 227 -17.94 0.47 6.04
N ALA A 228 -19.20 0.80 5.79
CA ALA A 228 -19.70 2.16 5.69
C ALA A 228 -19.70 2.92 7.04
N ASP A 229 -19.94 2.21 8.15
CA ASP A 229 -20.01 2.86 9.47
C ASP A 229 -18.65 3.35 9.92
N ASP A 230 -17.59 2.57 9.69
CA ASP A 230 -16.23 3.02 9.96
C ASP A 230 -15.80 4.15 9.01
N ALA A 231 -16.30 4.17 7.77
CA ALA A 231 -16.07 5.31 6.87
C ALA A 231 -16.70 6.60 7.40
N ARG A 232 -17.93 6.55 7.96
CA ARG A 232 -18.55 7.71 8.62
C ARG A 232 -17.74 8.17 9.83
N ARG A 233 -17.29 7.23 10.68
CA ARG A 233 -16.43 7.56 11.83
C ARG A 233 -15.12 8.21 11.41
N ALA A 234 -14.53 7.79 10.30
CA ALA A 234 -13.34 8.41 9.76
C ALA A 234 -13.60 9.85 9.33
N LEU A 235 -14.72 10.12 8.65
CA LEU A 235 -15.14 11.48 8.29
C LEU A 235 -15.37 12.34 9.53
N ASP A 236 -16.05 11.82 10.56
CA ASP A 236 -16.28 12.50 11.83
C ASP A 236 -14.97 12.79 12.57
N ALA A 237 -13.94 11.98 12.37
CA ALA A 237 -12.60 12.20 12.92
C ALA A 237 -11.78 13.25 12.15
N GLY A 238 -12.31 13.79 11.04
CA GLY A 238 -11.67 14.85 10.27
C GLY A 238 -10.47 14.37 9.43
N VAL A 239 -10.55 13.16 8.84
CA VAL A 239 -9.53 12.68 7.92
C VAL A 239 -9.66 13.33 6.55
N ASP A 240 -8.56 13.47 5.84
CA ASP A 240 -8.48 14.00 4.46
C ASP A 240 -8.65 12.90 3.40
N GLY A 241 -8.65 11.64 3.82
CA GLY A 241 -8.82 10.52 2.89
C GLY A 241 -9.01 9.17 3.55
N ILE A 242 -9.53 8.24 2.75
CA ILE A 242 -9.79 6.86 3.16
C ILE A 242 -9.15 5.90 2.13
N ILE A 243 -8.42 4.90 2.62
CA ILE A 243 -7.97 3.78 1.81
C ILE A 243 -8.79 2.55 2.17
N VAL A 244 -9.72 2.18 1.30
CA VAL A 244 -10.52 0.97 1.43
C VAL A 244 -9.63 -0.24 1.25
N SER A 245 -9.55 -1.09 2.26
CA SER A 245 -8.55 -2.16 2.31
C SER A 245 -8.95 -3.26 3.27
N ASN A 246 -8.79 -4.52 2.87
CA ASN A 246 -8.77 -5.68 3.75
C ASN A 246 -7.33 -6.21 3.94
N HIS A 247 -6.33 -5.30 3.86
CA HIS A 247 -4.90 -5.63 3.97
C HIS A 247 -4.42 -6.66 2.93
N GLY A 248 -5.08 -6.69 1.77
CA GLY A 248 -4.82 -7.69 0.74
C GLY A 248 -5.15 -9.12 1.18
N GLY A 249 -6.12 -9.31 2.09
CA GLY A 249 -6.52 -10.58 2.66
C GLY A 249 -5.49 -11.19 3.59
N ARG A 250 -4.79 -10.36 4.39
CA ARG A 250 -3.72 -10.79 5.31
C ARG A 250 -4.07 -10.59 6.79
N GLN A 251 -5.25 -10.03 7.08
CA GLN A 251 -5.76 -9.80 8.44
C GLN A 251 -6.96 -10.73 8.72
N LEU A 252 -8.09 -10.20 9.13
CA LEU A 252 -9.27 -11.01 9.43
C LEU A 252 -9.76 -11.73 8.17
N ASP A 253 -9.90 -13.05 8.22
CA ASP A 253 -10.53 -13.83 7.15
C ASP A 253 -12.04 -13.57 7.08
N GLN A 254 -12.63 -13.91 5.93
CA GLN A 254 -14.08 -13.75 5.65
C GLN A 254 -14.60 -12.31 5.73
N THR A 255 -13.71 -11.32 5.62
CA THR A 255 -14.13 -9.94 5.38
C THR A 255 -14.52 -9.73 3.91
N PRO A 256 -15.35 -8.72 3.60
CA PRO A 256 -15.59 -8.32 2.22
C PRO A 256 -14.29 -8.09 1.44
N SER A 257 -14.32 -8.31 0.13
CA SER A 257 -13.22 -7.83 -0.71
C SER A 257 -13.18 -6.29 -0.67
N SER A 258 -11.99 -5.73 -0.89
CA SER A 258 -11.85 -4.27 -0.92
C SER A 258 -12.70 -3.64 -2.02
N LEU A 259 -12.89 -4.33 -3.15
CA LEU A 259 -13.72 -3.84 -4.25
C LEU A 259 -15.22 -3.81 -3.86
N ARG A 260 -15.70 -4.84 -3.16
CA ARG A 260 -17.07 -4.86 -2.63
C ARG A 260 -17.27 -3.76 -1.59
N ALA A 261 -16.33 -3.62 -0.65
CA ALA A 261 -16.37 -2.56 0.35
C ALA A 261 -16.32 -1.16 -0.27
N LEU A 262 -15.61 -0.98 -1.39
CA LEU A 262 -15.55 0.28 -2.13
C LEU A 262 -16.93 0.72 -2.61
N ARG A 263 -17.78 -0.21 -3.09
CA ARG A 263 -19.14 0.10 -3.55
C ARG A 263 -20.01 0.70 -2.45
N ASP A 264 -19.80 0.27 -1.20
CA ASP A 264 -20.55 0.75 -0.04
C ASP A 264 -19.94 2.04 0.53
N ILE A 265 -18.64 2.22 0.45
CA ILE A 265 -17.91 3.35 1.05
C ILE A 265 -17.83 4.55 0.10
N ALA A 266 -17.55 4.35 -1.19
CA ALA A 266 -17.31 5.44 -2.12
C ALA A 266 -18.51 6.42 -2.21
N PRO A 267 -19.79 6.00 -2.30
CA PRO A 267 -20.92 6.93 -2.34
C PRO A 267 -21.03 7.83 -1.10
N ILE A 268 -20.53 7.35 0.06
CA ILE A 268 -20.59 8.07 1.33
C ILE A 268 -19.38 9.02 1.48
N ALA A 269 -18.20 8.55 1.13
CA ALA A 269 -16.95 9.24 1.46
C ALA A 269 -16.41 10.10 0.31
N SER A 270 -16.54 9.69 -0.95
CA SER A 270 -15.97 10.42 -2.10
C SER A 270 -16.49 11.85 -2.29
N PRO A 271 -17.71 12.24 -1.87
CA PRO A 271 -18.13 13.62 -1.90
C PRO A 271 -17.37 14.54 -0.93
N HIS A 272 -16.68 13.99 0.04
CA HIS A 272 -16.05 14.72 1.13
C HIS A 272 -14.53 14.64 1.13
N VAL A 273 -13.98 13.45 0.79
CA VAL A 273 -12.55 13.14 0.87
C VAL A 273 -12.12 12.25 -0.28
N ASP A 274 -10.82 12.18 -0.55
CA ASP A 274 -10.28 11.22 -1.52
C ASP A 274 -10.43 9.78 -0.99
N VAL A 275 -11.07 8.91 -1.80
CA VAL A 275 -11.21 7.48 -1.50
C VAL A 275 -10.29 6.68 -2.42
N LEU A 276 -9.33 5.98 -1.84
CA LEU A 276 -8.45 5.07 -2.54
C LEU A 276 -8.82 3.62 -2.20
N VAL A 277 -8.33 2.68 -3.00
CA VAL A 277 -8.53 1.25 -2.75
C VAL A 277 -7.25 0.45 -2.96
N ASP A 278 -7.04 -0.59 -2.16
CA ASP A 278 -6.03 -1.62 -2.41
C ASP A 278 -6.64 -3.03 -2.35
N GLY A 279 -5.82 -4.03 -2.58
CA GLY A 279 -6.26 -5.43 -2.48
C GLY A 279 -6.67 -6.03 -3.82
N GLY A 280 -5.80 -6.89 -4.34
CA GLY A 280 -6.05 -7.61 -5.60
C GLY A 280 -5.53 -6.91 -6.85
N ILE A 281 -5.27 -5.61 -6.83
CA ILE A 281 -4.82 -4.80 -7.97
C ILE A 281 -3.48 -5.35 -8.52
N ARG A 282 -3.50 -5.78 -9.78
CA ARG A 282 -2.33 -6.37 -10.47
C ARG A 282 -2.18 -5.92 -11.91
N ARG A 283 -3.23 -5.35 -12.50
CA ARG A 283 -3.32 -4.90 -13.89
C ARG A 283 -3.85 -3.48 -13.97
N GLY A 284 -3.62 -2.82 -15.08
CA GLY A 284 -4.22 -1.50 -15.33
C GLY A 284 -5.74 -1.56 -15.42
N SER A 285 -6.30 -2.64 -15.98
CA SER A 285 -7.74 -2.87 -15.99
C SER A 285 -8.35 -2.96 -14.58
N ASP A 286 -7.63 -3.52 -13.59
CA ASP A 286 -8.11 -3.54 -12.20
C ASP A 286 -8.20 -2.10 -11.63
N VAL A 287 -7.25 -1.24 -12.00
CA VAL A 287 -7.28 0.18 -11.63
C VAL A 287 -8.50 0.86 -12.27
N VAL A 288 -8.74 0.65 -13.57
CA VAL A 288 -9.89 1.24 -14.29
C VAL A 288 -11.21 0.80 -13.65
N ILE A 289 -11.36 -0.48 -13.30
CA ILE A 289 -12.55 -0.99 -12.57
C ILE A 289 -12.73 -0.22 -11.25
N ALA A 290 -11.66 -0.06 -10.47
CA ALA A 290 -11.74 0.65 -9.20
C ALA A 290 -12.17 2.12 -9.38
N LEU A 291 -11.67 2.80 -10.43
CA LEU A 291 -12.09 4.17 -10.76
C LEU A 291 -13.56 4.23 -11.17
N CYS A 292 -14.05 3.30 -12.00
CA CYS A 292 -15.46 3.20 -12.36
C CYS A 292 -16.37 3.04 -11.12
N LEU A 293 -15.86 2.45 -10.05
CA LEU A 293 -16.59 2.26 -8.79
C LEU A 293 -16.39 3.39 -7.77
N GLY A 294 -15.82 4.51 -8.20
CA GLY A 294 -15.70 5.73 -7.40
C GLY A 294 -14.41 5.87 -6.60
N ALA A 295 -13.42 5.00 -6.80
CA ALA A 295 -12.10 5.26 -6.26
C ALA A 295 -11.42 6.42 -6.98
N ARG A 296 -10.72 7.28 -6.23
CA ARG A 296 -9.88 8.34 -6.78
C ARG A 296 -8.62 7.80 -7.42
N ALA A 297 -8.03 6.78 -6.76
CA ALA A 297 -6.84 6.07 -7.21
C ALA A 297 -6.76 4.68 -6.58
N ALA A 298 -5.86 3.83 -7.10
CA ALA A 298 -5.59 2.51 -6.54
C ALA A 298 -4.16 2.41 -5.98
N LEU A 299 -3.94 1.59 -4.94
CA LEU A 299 -2.60 1.30 -4.43
C LEU A 299 -2.13 -0.08 -4.85
N LEU A 300 -0.89 -0.11 -5.30
CA LEU A 300 -0.19 -1.32 -5.70
C LEU A 300 0.59 -1.89 -4.49
N GLY A 301 0.22 -3.09 -4.04
CA GLY A 301 0.96 -3.83 -3.03
C GLY A 301 1.88 -4.88 -3.67
N ARG A 302 1.46 -6.14 -3.66
CA ARG A 302 2.27 -7.26 -4.18
C ARG A 302 2.73 -7.11 -5.64
N ALA A 303 2.02 -6.35 -6.46
CA ALA A 303 2.42 -6.15 -7.86
C ALA A 303 3.83 -5.55 -7.95
N TRP A 304 4.09 -4.43 -7.24
CA TRP A 304 5.41 -3.81 -7.26
C TRP A 304 6.48 -4.65 -6.54
N VAL A 305 6.08 -5.37 -5.48
CA VAL A 305 6.99 -6.25 -4.73
C VAL A 305 7.51 -7.41 -5.59
N TYR A 306 6.68 -7.96 -6.47
CA TYR A 306 7.14 -8.95 -7.44
C TYR A 306 8.17 -8.36 -8.42
N GLY A 307 7.96 -7.12 -8.87
CA GLY A 307 8.95 -6.39 -9.67
C GLY A 307 10.25 -6.19 -8.91
N LEU A 308 10.16 -5.74 -7.66
CA LEU A 308 11.31 -5.57 -6.76
C LEU A 308 12.11 -6.88 -6.61
N ALA A 309 11.44 -7.97 -6.32
CA ALA A 309 12.08 -9.27 -6.13
C ALA A 309 12.73 -9.81 -7.42
N ALA A 310 12.16 -9.49 -8.57
CA ALA A 310 12.65 -9.96 -9.88
C ALA A 310 13.83 -9.14 -10.40
N GLY A 311 13.88 -7.83 -10.15
CA GLY A 311 14.89 -6.97 -10.78
C GLY A 311 15.17 -5.65 -10.05
N GLY A 312 14.91 -5.59 -8.74
CA GLY A 312 15.16 -4.37 -7.95
C GLY A 312 14.37 -3.18 -8.51
N GLU A 313 15.00 -2.03 -8.56
CA GLU A 313 14.41 -0.79 -9.06
C GLU A 313 13.89 -0.91 -10.50
N SER A 314 14.68 -1.47 -11.41
CA SER A 314 14.28 -1.66 -12.82
C SER A 314 13.09 -2.60 -12.96
N GLY A 315 13.00 -3.61 -12.11
CA GLY A 315 11.85 -4.51 -12.03
C GLY A 315 10.59 -3.79 -11.55
N VAL A 316 10.70 -2.90 -10.54
CA VAL A 316 9.57 -2.06 -10.09
C VAL A 316 9.15 -1.12 -11.22
N THR A 317 10.08 -0.37 -11.81
CA THR A 317 9.80 0.54 -12.94
C THR A 317 9.04 -0.19 -14.05
N ARG A 318 9.50 -1.40 -14.42
CA ARG A 318 8.84 -2.18 -15.47
C ARG A 318 7.40 -2.57 -15.12
N VAL A 319 7.12 -2.96 -13.87
CA VAL A 319 5.75 -3.26 -13.41
C VAL A 319 4.87 -2.02 -13.49
N LEU A 320 5.36 -0.86 -13.05
CA LEU A 320 4.60 0.39 -13.12
C LEU A 320 4.29 0.79 -14.57
N GLU A 321 5.24 0.63 -15.49
CA GLU A 321 5.03 0.86 -16.92
C GLU A 321 3.99 -0.08 -17.53
N ILE A 322 4.02 -1.36 -17.16
CA ILE A 322 3.02 -2.35 -17.62
C ILE A 322 1.62 -1.91 -17.17
N ILE A 323 1.45 -1.52 -15.90
CA ILE A 323 0.17 -1.07 -15.36
C ILE A 323 -0.28 0.22 -16.05
N ARG A 324 0.61 1.21 -16.19
CA ARG A 324 0.34 2.44 -16.94
C ARG A 324 -0.18 2.17 -18.35
N ASN A 325 0.55 1.36 -19.10
CA ASN A 325 0.21 1.08 -20.49
C ASN A 325 -1.11 0.29 -20.60
N ASP A 326 -1.41 -0.56 -19.62
CA ASP A 326 -2.66 -1.31 -19.58
C ASP A 326 -3.85 -0.42 -19.20
N ILE A 327 -3.69 0.60 -18.33
CA ILE A 327 -4.70 1.64 -18.09
C ILE A 327 -5.04 2.35 -19.40
N ILE A 328 -4.03 2.88 -20.10
CA ILE A 328 -4.22 3.62 -21.36
C ILE A 328 -4.93 2.74 -22.38
N ARG A 329 -4.50 1.49 -22.57
CA ARG A 329 -5.12 0.55 -23.49
C ARG A 329 -6.57 0.24 -23.11
N THR A 330 -6.85 0.04 -21.83
CA THR A 330 -8.21 -0.22 -21.35
C THR A 330 -9.11 0.97 -21.63
N MET A 331 -8.68 2.21 -21.38
CA MET A 331 -9.41 3.41 -21.71
C MET A 331 -9.65 3.56 -23.22
N GLN A 332 -8.66 3.21 -24.05
CA GLN A 332 -8.81 3.20 -25.51
C GLN A 332 -9.91 2.22 -25.95
N LEU A 333 -9.88 1.00 -25.40
CA LEU A 333 -10.87 -0.02 -25.73
C LEU A 333 -12.27 0.28 -25.20
N LEU A 334 -12.38 1.05 -24.11
CA LEU A 334 -13.63 1.52 -23.55
C LEU A 334 -14.22 2.72 -24.33
N GLY A 335 -13.45 3.36 -25.21
CA GLY A 335 -13.90 4.56 -25.92
C GLY A 335 -13.95 5.81 -25.04
N VAL A 336 -13.09 5.94 -24.02
CA VAL A 336 -13.02 7.13 -23.14
C VAL A 336 -11.73 7.90 -23.34
N ARG A 337 -11.78 9.23 -23.22
CA ARG A 337 -10.63 10.16 -23.42
C ARG A 337 -9.92 10.49 -22.13
N SER A 338 -10.67 10.63 -21.05
CA SER A 338 -10.18 11.01 -19.73
C SER A 338 -10.64 10.00 -18.67
N ILE A 339 -9.84 9.88 -17.61
CA ILE A 339 -10.27 9.10 -16.43
C ILE A 339 -11.49 9.72 -15.73
N ASP A 340 -11.83 10.98 -16.00
CA ASP A 340 -13.03 11.62 -15.48
C ASP A 340 -14.33 11.10 -16.15
N GLU A 341 -14.21 10.45 -17.30
CA GLU A 341 -15.34 9.78 -17.97
C GLU A 341 -15.60 8.36 -17.43
N LEU A 342 -14.73 7.85 -16.54
CA LEU A 342 -14.90 6.53 -15.95
C LEU A 342 -16.00 6.57 -14.87
N GLY A 343 -17.04 5.78 -15.08
CA GLY A 343 -18.17 5.69 -14.18
C GLY A 343 -18.77 4.27 -14.13
N PRO A 344 -19.73 4.04 -13.22
CA PRO A 344 -20.38 2.75 -13.06
C PRO A 344 -21.10 2.26 -14.33
N ASP A 345 -21.51 3.17 -15.21
CA ASP A 345 -22.17 2.88 -16.50
C ASP A 345 -21.27 2.13 -17.50
N LEU A 346 -19.96 2.17 -17.29
CA LEU A 346 -18.97 1.39 -18.06
C LEU A 346 -18.76 -0.03 -17.53
N LEU A 347 -19.47 -0.43 -16.50
CA LEU A 347 -19.43 -1.79 -15.95
C LEU A 347 -20.82 -2.43 -16.03
N ASP A 348 -20.86 -3.72 -16.39
CA ASP A 348 -22.04 -4.55 -16.25
C ASP A 348 -22.08 -5.14 -14.84
N GLU A 349 -23.20 -4.98 -14.15
CA GLU A 349 -23.47 -5.82 -12.99
C GLU A 349 -23.76 -7.22 -13.50
N LEU A 350 -22.79 -8.14 -13.36
CA LEU A 350 -23.12 -9.54 -13.49
C LEU A 350 -24.25 -9.84 -12.50
N ARG A 351 -25.46 -10.09 -13.03
CA ARG A 351 -26.60 -10.51 -12.22
C ARG A 351 -26.14 -11.63 -11.31
N ARG A 352 -26.37 -11.44 -10.01
CA ARG A 352 -26.08 -12.38 -8.94
C ARG A 352 -26.71 -13.74 -9.18
#